data_8b46d710fa4f5ff5f51492cdf8339659
#
_entry.id   8b46d710fa4f5ff5f51492cdf8339659
#
_cell.length_a   1.000
_cell.length_b   1.000
_cell.length_c   1.000
_cell.angle_alpha   90.00
_cell.angle_beta   90.00
_cell.angle_gamma   90.00
#
_symmetry.space_group_name_H-M   'P 1'
#
loop_
_entity.id
_entity.type
_entity.pdbx_description
1 polymer ?
#
loop_
_entity_poly.entity_id
_entity_poly.type
_entity_poly.pdbx_seq_one_letter_code
_entity_poly.pdbx_strand_id
1 'polypeptide(L)'
;MIRKLAVSTLALGLAACATPQQTVDVAAPVQAGDSYYVKASAAIEARIAARGQPRAKNVILFVGDGMGVSTITAARIYAGQVKGRDGESYQLAMDKLPYSAFSKTYTHDSQVADSAPTAVAMTAGVKSYNGSIGVTQAASLADCTTAKTAGTTTLWEQAEARGMATGIVSTARITHATPAATFAQTTERDWESDADISAAGKAAGCTDIATQLVDWGKTNGDGFEVILGGGRSGFLPNTMADPEYPEQKGRRQDGRNLAEEWLEGHPDRKVAIGIGVFEQINFDSDIQVLGLFEPSHMQYELDRQKDVRGEPTISDMTKAAITRLSRNPNGYVLMIEGGRVDHGLHAGDAQRALGDAVALDEAIAQAVAMTNPEETLIIVTADHSHTLAMQGYPQRGNPILGLVKENDRLVLAADGKPYTTLSFANGPGSVCRKQPDDKWLCDRPDLTNVDTTALGFRQQALIPMGSETHGGEDVAIFAGGPGANLFSGVMEQNEIYHVMARSLGLTR
;
A
#
# COMPACT_ATOMS: atom_id res chain seq x y z
N MET A 1 16.65 -77.21 28.54
CA MET A 1 17.60 -76.40 27.74
C MET A 1 16.83 -75.53 26.81
N ILE A 2 16.63 -74.23 27.16
CA ILE A 2 15.91 -73.26 26.34
C ILE A 2 16.94 -72.24 25.91
N ARG A 3 17.24 -72.17 24.58
CA ARG A 3 18.08 -71.16 23.98
C ARG A 3 17.29 -69.87 23.78
N LYS A 4 17.77 -68.77 24.38
CA LYS A 4 17.27 -67.41 24.10
C LYS A 4 17.96 -66.92 22.83
N LEU A 5 17.15 -66.57 21.79
CA LEU A 5 17.60 -65.78 20.65
C LEU A 5 17.57 -64.33 21.04
N ALA A 6 18.68 -63.65 20.89
CA ALA A 6 18.76 -62.19 20.97
C ALA A 6 18.55 -61.61 19.57
N VAL A 7 17.52 -60.76 19.42
CA VAL A 7 17.26 -59.97 18.22
C VAL A 7 17.95 -58.62 18.41
N SER A 8 19.00 -58.35 17.61
CA SER A 8 19.62 -57.03 17.53
C SER A 8 18.90 -56.17 16.50
N THR A 9 18.20 -55.15 16.95
CA THR A 9 17.65 -54.12 16.09
C THR A 9 18.70 -53.09 15.73
N LEU A 10 19.07 -53.07 14.46
CA LEU A 10 19.98 -52.09 13.87
C LEU A 10 19.14 -50.83 13.53
N ALA A 11 19.27 -49.75 14.28
CA ALA A 11 18.69 -48.44 13.98
C ALA A 11 19.59 -47.74 12.97
N LEU A 12 19.16 -47.68 11.70
CA LEU A 12 19.77 -46.77 10.71
C LEU A 12 19.32 -45.32 11.03
N GLY A 13 20.23 -44.53 11.56
CA GLY A 13 20.09 -43.09 11.67
C GLY A 13 20.22 -42.45 10.28
N LEU A 14 19.14 -41.96 9.72
CA LEU A 14 19.16 -41.03 8.59
C LEU A 14 19.68 -39.68 9.11
N ALA A 15 20.98 -39.43 8.95
CA ALA A 15 21.52 -38.07 9.07
C ALA A 15 21.06 -37.27 7.81
N ALA A 16 20.06 -36.46 7.97
CA ALA A 16 19.74 -35.43 6.97
C ALA A 16 20.92 -34.46 6.94
N CYS A 17 21.75 -34.52 5.89
CA CYS A 17 22.69 -33.47 5.58
C CYS A 17 21.93 -32.22 5.22
N ALA A 18 21.71 -31.34 6.17
CA ALA A 18 21.36 -29.95 5.87
C ALA A 18 22.57 -29.33 5.16
N THR A 19 22.47 -29.12 3.86
CA THR A 19 23.42 -28.29 3.11
C THR A 19 23.45 -26.91 3.78
N PRO A 20 24.61 -26.36 4.15
CA PRO A 20 24.69 -25.02 4.66
C PRO A 20 24.22 -24.08 3.54
N GLN A 21 23.12 -23.36 3.79
CA GLN A 21 22.69 -22.28 2.93
C GLN A 21 23.86 -21.30 2.84
N GLN A 22 24.41 -21.12 1.64
CA GLN A 22 25.43 -20.11 1.40
C GLN A 22 24.80 -18.76 1.73
N THR A 23 25.25 -18.14 2.82
CA THR A 23 24.90 -16.76 3.13
C THR A 23 25.60 -15.88 2.12
N VAL A 24 24.87 -15.45 1.09
CA VAL A 24 25.32 -14.35 0.24
C VAL A 24 25.40 -13.13 1.13
N ASP A 25 26.57 -12.55 1.31
CA ASP A 25 26.75 -11.29 2.06
C ASP A 25 26.13 -10.17 1.22
N VAL A 26 24.96 -9.70 1.63
CA VAL A 26 24.33 -8.52 1.03
C VAL A 26 25.08 -7.28 1.52
N ALA A 27 25.45 -6.42 0.59
CA ALA A 27 26.08 -5.15 0.92
C ALA A 27 25.18 -4.33 1.86
N ALA A 28 25.80 -3.60 2.79
CA ALA A 28 25.04 -2.70 3.65
C ALA A 28 24.31 -1.64 2.80
N PRO A 29 23.04 -1.30 3.14
CA PRO A 29 22.30 -0.26 2.43
C PRO A 29 23.06 1.06 2.42
N VAL A 30 22.98 1.82 1.33
CA VAL A 30 23.73 3.07 1.18
C VAL A 30 23.37 4.09 2.26
N GLN A 31 22.16 4.06 2.78
CA GLN A 31 21.67 4.89 3.88
C GLN A 31 22.03 4.37 5.29
N ALA A 32 22.84 3.32 5.43
CA ALA A 32 23.15 2.73 6.74
C ALA A 32 23.77 3.71 7.76
N GLY A 33 24.37 4.81 7.29
CA GLY A 33 24.90 5.90 8.13
C GLY A 33 23.87 7.02 8.43
N ASP A 34 22.68 6.97 7.88
CA ASP A 34 21.62 7.97 8.12
C ASP A 34 21.14 7.94 9.57
N SER A 35 20.85 9.13 10.13
CA SER A 35 20.50 9.24 11.55
C SER A 35 19.16 8.61 11.91
N TYR A 36 18.19 8.62 11.01
CA TYR A 36 16.91 7.94 11.20
C TYR A 36 17.07 6.43 11.09
N TYR A 37 17.83 5.97 10.08
CA TYR A 37 18.16 4.57 9.89
C TYR A 37 18.85 3.98 11.12
N VAL A 38 19.90 4.64 11.62
CA VAL A 38 20.69 4.19 12.78
C VAL A 38 19.82 4.09 14.04
N LYS A 39 18.98 5.10 14.30
CA LYS A 39 18.08 5.10 15.48
C LYS A 39 17.04 3.97 15.40
N ALA A 40 16.40 3.80 14.25
CA ALA A 40 15.39 2.76 14.04
C ALA A 40 16.02 1.35 14.12
N SER A 41 17.18 1.15 13.50
CA SER A 41 17.94 -0.09 13.61
C SER A 41 18.26 -0.44 15.08
N ALA A 42 18.76 0.53 15.86
CA ALA A 42 19.07 0.32 17.27
C ALA A 42 17.83 -0.04 18.10
N ALA A 43 16.68 0.57 17.83
CA ALA A 43 15.42 0.26 18.50
C ALA A 43 14.99 -1.19 18.24
N ILE A 44 15.13 -1.68 17.01
CA ILE A 44 14.79 -3.06 16.66
C ILE A 44 15.80 -4.05 17.24
N GLU A 45 17.10 -3.71 17.26
CA GLU A 45 18.11 -4.54 17.94
C GLU A 45 17.79 -4.75 19.43
N ALA A 46 17.37 -3.69 20.12
CA ALA A 46 16.97 -3.81 21.52
C ALA A 46 15.74 -4.73 21.70
N ARG A 47 14.78 -4.70 20.76
CA ARG A 47 13.63 -5.62 20.78
C ARG A 47 14.04 -7.07 20.47
N ILE A 48 14.93 -7.27 19.51
CA ILE A 48 15.47 -8.60 19.18
C ILE A 48 16.21 -9.18 20.39
N ALA A 49 17.04 -8.40 21.08
CA ALA A 49 17.75 -8.85 22.28
C ALA A 49 16.78 -9.32 23.38
N ALA A 50 15.59 -8.69 23.48
CA ALA A 50 14.57 -9.07 24.44
C ALA A 50 13.66 -10.23 24.01
N ARG A 51 13.46 -10.41 22.70
CA ARG A 51 12.38 -11.28 22.15
C ARG A 51 12.88 -12.39 21.22
N GLY A 52 14.15 -12.39 20.87
CA GLY A 52 14.78 -13.36 19.97
C GLY A 52 14.84 -12.89 18.51
N GLN A 53 15.77 -13.43 17.77
CA GLN A 53 16.00 -13.16 16.36
C GLN A 53 14.88 -13.81 15.53
N PRO A 54 14.10 -13.04 14.76
CA PRO A 54 13.09 -13.60 13.86
C PRO A 54 13.74 -14.26 12.63
N ARG A 55 13.00 -15.19 12.01
CA ARG A 55 13.40 -15.78 10.72
C ARG A 55 12.14 -16.00 9.89
N ALA A 56 11.93 -15.14 8.93
CA ALA A 56 10.90 -15.27 7.90
C ALA A 56 11.57 -15.69 6.57
N LYS A 57 10.86 -16.48 5.79
CA LYS A 57 11.20 -16.76 4.38
C LYS A 57 10.59 -15.71 3.47
N ASN A 58 9.38 -15.26 3.79
CA ASN A 58 8.61 -14.32 2.99
C ASN A 58 8.15 -13.13 3.83
N VAL A 59 7.99 -11.98 3.17
CA VAL A 59 7.36 -10.79 3.75
C VAL A 59 6.28 -10.28 2.82
N ILE A 60 5.11 -9.98 3.38
CA ILE A 60 4.02 -9.28 2.71
C ILE A 60 3.69 -8.03 3.52
N LEU A 61 3.84 -6.86 2.91
CA LEU A 61 3.47 -5.57 3.47
C LEU A 61 2.17 -5.09 2.82
N PHE A 62 1.09 -5.02 3.58
CA PHE A 62 -0.14 -4.37 3.19
C PHE A 62 -0.13 -2.92 3.65
N VAL A 63 -0.43 -2.01 2.74
CA VAL A 63 -0.59 -0.58 3.02
C VAL A 63 -2.00 -0.16 2.61
N GLY A 64 -2.81 0.23 3.57
CA GLY A 64 -4.04 0.96 3.28
C GLY A 64 -3.71 2.44 3.25
N ASP A 65 -3.61 3.02 2.06
CA ASP A 65 -3.27 4.44 1.90
C ASP A 65 -4.31 5.30 2.62
N GLY A 66 -3.86 6.16 3.53
CA GLY A 66 -4.73 7.01 4.33
C GLY A 66 -5.64 6.29 5.34
N MET A 67 -5.44 4.99 5.56
CA MET A 67 -6.31 4.15 6.41
C MET A 67 -6.05 4.34 7.90
N GLY A 68 -6.40 5.52 8.45
CA GLY A 68 -6.31 5.81 9.88
C GLY A 68 -7.25 4.97 10.74
N VAL A 69 -7.13 5.11 12.07
CA VAL A 69 -7.90 4.32 13.05
C VAL A 69 -9.42 4.51 12.88
N SER A 70 -9.87 5.74 12.62
CA SER A 70 -11.30 6.00 12.38
C SER A 70 -11.80 5.29 11.11
N THR A 71 -10.98 5.25 10.06
CA THR A 71 -11.29 4.54 8.81
C THR A 71 -11.40 3.04 9.03
N ILE A 72 -10.47 2.42 9.78
CA ILE A 72 -10.52 0.99 10.13
C ILE A 72 -11.79 0.67 10.92
N THR A 73 -12.12 1.50 11.92
CA THR A 73 -13.32 1.29 12.74
C THR A 73 -14.59 1.40 11.90
N ALA A 74 -14.69 2.42 11.04
CA ALA A 74 -15.83 2.59 10.16
C ALA A 74 -15.93 1.46 9.12
N ALA A 75 -14.80 1.01 8.53
CA ALA A 75 -14.75 -0.10 7.58
C ALA A 75 -15.19 -1.43 8.22
N ARG A 76 -14.82 -1.69 9.48
CA ARG A 76 -15.28 -2.86 10.24
C ARG A 76 -16.79 -2.86 10.39
N ILE A 77 -17.36 -1.72 10.80
CA ILE A 77 -18.82 -1.57 10.95
C ILE A 77 -19.51 -1.72 9.59
N TYR A 78 -18.99 -1.06 8.55
CA TYR A 78 -19.51 -1.15 7.19
C TYR A 78 -19.51 -2.61 6.68
N ALA A 79 -18.39 -3.31 6.80
CA ALA A 79 -18.25 -4.71 6.39
C ALA A 79 -19.27 -5.62 7.10
N GLY A 80 -19.50 -5.42 8.40
CA GLY A 80 -20.50 -6.17 9.15
C GLY A 80 -21.91 -5.85 8.66
N GLN A 81 -22.24 -4.58 8.45
CA GLN A 81 -23.57 -4.15 8.02
C GLN A 81 -23.92 -4.64 6.61
N VAL A 82 -22.98 -4.58 5.66
CA VAL A 82 -23.17 -5.16 4.30
C VAL A 82 -23.46 -6.67 4.38
N LYS A 83 -22.92 -7.36 5.38
CA LYS A 83 -23.17 -8.79 5.64
C LYS A 83 -24.38 -9.06 6.53
N GLY A 84 -25.23 -8.05 6.77
CA GLY A 84 -26.48 -8.17 7.56
C GLY A 84 -26.26 -8.34 9.07
N ARG A 85 -25.12 -7.84 9.61
CA ARG A 85 -24.78 -7.86 11.04
C ARG A 85 -24.89 -6.47 11.66
N ASP A 86 -24.72 -6.37 12.98
CA ASP A 86 -24.70 -5.09 13.69
C ASP A 86 -23.49 -4.20 13.33
N GLY A 87 -22.44 -4.79 12.80
CA GLY A 87 -21.20 -4.10 12.39
C GLY A 87 -20.18 -3.98 13.51
N GLU A 88 -20.55 -3.50 14.67
CA GLU A 88 -19.63 -3.22 15.79
C GLU A 88 -18.96 -4.50 16.34
N SER A 89 -19.63 -5.65 16.29
CA SER A 89 -19.07 -6.94 16.69
C SER A 89 -18.40 -7.71 15.55
N TYR A 90 -18.40 -7.17 14.33
CA TYR A 90 -17.72 -7.79 13.20
C TYR A 90 -16.19 -7.77 13.41
N GLN A 91 -15.50 -8.73 12.84
CA GLN A 91 -14.03 -8.78 12.84
C GLN A 91 -13.52 -8.81 11.41
N LEU A 92 -12.68 -7.85 11.09
CA LEU A 92 -11.87 -7.84 9.86
C LEU A 92 -10.80 -8.95 9.92
N ALA A 93 -10.21 -9.28 8.79
CA ALA A 93 -9.08 -10.22 8.73
C ALA A 93 -7.86 -9.65 9.47
N MET A 94 -7.59 -8.35 9.31
CA MET A 94 -6.50 -7.67 10.01
C MET A 94 -6.68 -7.69 11.53
N ASP A 95 -7.91 -7.62 12.05
CA ASP A 95 -8.19 -7.67 13.50
C ASP A 95 -7.79 -9.01 14.15
N LYS A 96 -7.62 -10.07 13.36
CA LYS A 96 -7.27 -11.41 13.82
C LYS A 96 -5.76 -11.66 13.86
N LEU A 97 -4.96 -10.75 13.34
CA LEU A 97 -3.51 -10.86 13.42
C LEU A 97 -3.06 -10.67 14.88
N PRO A 98 -2.13 -11.51 15.38
CA PRO A 98 -1.88 -11.64 16.81
C PRO A 98 -1.13 -10.49 17.47
N TYR A 99 -0.49 -9.63 16.69
CA TYR A 99 0.30 -8.49 17.21
C TYR A 99 -0.19 -7.18 16.63
N SER A 100 -0.16 -6.13 17.47
CA SER A 100 -0.53 -4.79 17.05
C SER A 100 0.38 -3.73 17.71
N ALA A 101 0.53 -2.62 17.02
CA ALA A 101 1.28 -1.45 17.46
C ALA A 101 0.66 -0.18 16.84
N PHE A 102 1.20 0.98 17.18
CA PHE A 102 0.96 2.24 16.49
C PHE A 102 2.24 2.74 15.83
N SER A 103 2.10 3.39 14.70
CA SER A 103 3.17 4.02 13.94
C SER A 103 2.98 5.52 13.88
N LYS A 104 4.05 6.28 14.19
CA LYS A 104 4.11 7.73 14.00
C LYS A 104 4.36 8.04 12.54
N THR A 105 3.54 8.91 11.95
CA THR A 105 3.54 9.18 10.50
C THR A 105 4.32 10.41 10.07
N TYR A 106 4.72 11.31 10.98
CA TYR A 106 5.43 12.55 10.65
C TYR A 106 6.67 12.31 9.77
N THR A 107 6.97 13.25 8.89
CA THR A 107 8.10 13.20 7.96
C THR A 107 9.30 13.99 8.47
N HIS A 108 10.34 14.15 7.66
CA HIS A 108 11.50 14.96 8.06
C HIS A 108 11.13 16.44 8.28
N ASP A 109 10.23 16.97 7.47
CA ASP A 109 9.87 18.39 7.41
C ASP A 109 8.43 18.72 7.83
N SER A 110 7.55 17.72 7.98
CA SER A 110 6.13 17.96 8.18
C SER A 110 5.54 17.14 9.32
N GLN A 111 4.62 17.76 10.09
CA GLN A 111 3.83 17.09 11.13
C GLN A 111 2.78 16.15 10.53
N VAL A 112 2.26 16.49 9.35
CA VAL A 112 1.32 15.70 8.57
C VAL A 112 2.00 15.26 7.29
N ALA A 113 2.07 13.97 7.10
CA ALA A 113 2.79 13.35 6.00
C ALA A 113 2.00 13.34 4.70
N ASP A 114 2.70 13.30 3.57
CA ASP A 114 2.20 12.71 2.33
C ASP A 114 2.70 11.26 2.16
N SER A 115 2.14 10.52 1.18
CA SER A 115 2.42 9.10 0.98
C SER A 115 3.86 8.81 0.52
N ALA A 116 4.57 9.76 -0.09
CA ALA A 116 5.90 9.52 -0.63
C ALA A 116 6.94 9.24 0.47
N PRO A 117 7.22 10.14 1.43
CA PRO A 117 8.19 9.89 2.49
C PRO A 117 7.75 8.81 3.48
N THR A 118 6.44 8.60 3.68
CA THR A 118 5.94 7.51 4.52
C THR A 118 6.19 6.14 3.89
N ALA A 119 6.00 6.02 2.58
CA ALA A 119 6.38 4.81 1.86
C ALA A 119 7.91 4.59 1.91
N VAL A 120 8.74 5.65 1.74
CA VAL A 120 10.21 5.56 1.90
C VAL A 120 10.58 5.08 3.30
N ALA A 121 9.87 5.55 4.35
CA ALA A 121 10.12 5.07 5.70
C ALA A 121 9.93 3.55 5.80
N MET A 122 8.87 3.01 5.21
CA MET A 122 8.57 1.57 5.23
C MET A 122 9.46 0.75 4.28
N THR A 123 9.91 1.31 3.15
CA THR A 123 10.65 0.57 2.13
C THR A 123 12.17 0.68 2.26
N ALA A 124 12.69 1.75 2.88
CA ALA A 124 14.12 2.03 2.98
C ALA A 124 14.61 2.41 4.40
N GLY A 125 13.72 2.55 5.38
CA GLY A 125 14.08 2.73 6.80
C GLY A 125 14.56 4.13 7.18
N VAL A 126 14.30 5.15 6.37
CA VAL A 126 14.63 6.55 6.63
C VAL A 126 13.39 7.44 6.59
N LYS A 127 13.49 8.66 7.16
CA LYS A 127 12.48 9.71 6.95
C LYS A 127 13.01 10.73 5.95
N SER A 128 12.17 11.12 5.00
CA SER A 128 12.47 12.04 3.92
C SER A 128 11.52 13.24 3.93
N TYR A 129 11.64 14.13 2.96
CA TYR A 129 10.75 15.28 2.77
C TYR A 129 9.42 14.88 2.15
N ASN A 130 8.34 15.59 2.48
CA ASN A 130 7.09 15.48 1.72
C ASN A 130 7.38 15.70 0.23
N GLY A 131 6.80 14.85 -0.64
CA GLY A 131 6.98 14.90 -2.08
C GLY A 131 8.20 14.14 -2.62
N SER A 132 9.07 13.56 -1.80
CA SER A 132 10.26 12.82 -2.29
C SER A 132 10.14 11.31 -2.13
N ILE A 133 10.67 10.56 -3.10
CA ILE A 133 10.65 9.09 -3.15
C ILE A 133 12.07 8.54 -3.23
N GLY A 134 12.38 7.51 -2.44
CA GLY A 134 13.62 6.75 -2.52
C GLY A 134 14.89 7.53 -2.23
N VAL A 135 14.78 8.66 -1.51
CA VAL A 135 15.92 9.52 -1.13
C VAL A 135 15.90 9.82 0.36
N THR A 136 17.06 10.13 0.94
CA THR A 136 17.20 10.63 2.30
C THR A 136 16.92 12.12 2.37
N GLN A 137 16.87 12.70 3.59
CA GLN A 137 16.77 14.14 3.83
C GLN A 137 17.99 14.95 3.31
N ALA A 138 19.01 14.31 2.77
CA ALA A 138 20.13 14.98 2.10
C ALA A 138 19.79 15.47 0.68
N ALA A 139 18.66 15.00 0.11
CA ALA A 139 18.17 15.46 -1.19
C ALA A 139 17.53 16.86 -1.09
N SER A 140 17.52 17.59 -2.19
CA SER A 140 16.80 18.86 -2.34
C SER A 140 15.57 18.64 -3.24
N LEU A 141 14.40 19.10 -2.81
CA LEU A 141 13.17 18.96 -3.59
C LEU A 141 13.31 19.57 -4.99
N ALA A 142 12.70 18.93 -5.98
CA ALA A 142 12.72 19.29 -7.40
C ALA A 142 14.11 19.35 -8.05
N ASP A 143 15.16 18.85 -7.38
CA ASP A 143 16.54 18.77 -7.91
C ASP A 143 17.01 17.31 -7.96
N CYS A 144 16.80 16.66 -9.11
CA CYS A 144 17.20 15.25 -9.30
C CYS A 144 18.71 15.01 -9.28
N THR A 145 19.53 16.05 -9.38
CA THR A 145 20.98 15.87 -9.28
C THR A 145 21.39 15.44 -7.88
N THR A 146 20.64 15.89 -6.87
CA THR A 146 20.83 15.50 -5.47
C THR A 146 20.30 14.09 -5.18
N ALA A 147 19.29 13.61 -5.91
CA ALA A 147 18.78 12.24 -5.77
C ALA A 147 19.86 11.18 -5.99
N LYS A 148 20.77 11.42 -6.95
CA LYS A 148 21.89 10.50 -7.25
C LYS A 148 22.83 10.26 -6.08
N THR A 149 22.97 11.24 -5.19
CA THR A 149 23.87 11.17 -4.01
C THR A 149 23.14 10.89 -2.71
N ALA A 150 21.84 11.15 -2.68
CA ALA A 150 20.96 10.96 -1.53
C ALA A 150 20.02 9.74 -1.68
N GLY A 151 20.16 8.96 -2.75
CA GLY A 151 19.36 7.77 -3.01
C GLY A 151 19.47 6.73 -1.90
N THR A 152 18.41 5.94 -1.73
CA THR A 152 18.34 4.84 -0.76
C THR A 152 18.39 3.50 -1.46
N THR A 153 18.80 2.45 -0.72
CA THR A 153 18.63 1.06 -1.15
C THR A 153 17.37 0.50 -0.50
N THR A 154 16.41 0.08 -1.30
CA THR A 154 15.14 -0.45 -0.82
C THR A 154 15.25 -1.88 -0.33
N LEU A 155 14.24 -2.35 0.41
CA LEU A 155 14.13 -3.76 0.80
C LEU A 155 14.01 -4.68 -0.43
N TRP A 156 13.35 -4.21 -1.50
CA TRP A 156 13.18 -4.94 -2.77
C TRP A 156 14.53 -5.13 -3.48
N GLU A 157 15.36 -4.08 -3.59
CA GLU A 157 16.71 -4.20 -4.13
C GLU A 157 17.58 -5.20 -3.34
N GLN A 158 17.47 -5.19 -2.02
CA GLN A 158 18.19 -6.13 -1.17
C GLN A 158 17.67 -7.57 -1.34
N ALA A 159 16.35 -7.74 -1.53
CA ALA A 159 15.74 -9.05 -1.80
C ALA A 159 16.21 -9.61 -3.14
N GLU A 160 16.22 -8.81 -4.21
CA GLU A 160 16.77 -9.19 -5.51
C GLU A 160 18.24 -9.60 -5.43
N ALA A 161 19.05 -8.82 -4.71
CA ALA A 161 20.46 -9.14 -4.48
C ALA A 161 20.67 -10.50 -3.76
N ARG A 162 19.63 -11.00 -3.08
CA ARG A 162 19.59 -12.33 -2.44
C ARG A 162 18.96 -13.40 -3.32
N GLY A 163 18.54 -13.06 -4.54
CA GLY A 163 17.81 -13.96 -5.45
C GLY A 163 16.43 -14.34 -4.92
N MET A 164 15.81 -13.48 -4.12
CA MET A 164 14.40 -13.61 -3.72
C MET A 164 13.51 -13.03 -4.82
N ALA A 165 12.27 -13.50 -4.90
CA ALA A 165 11.29 -12.89 -5.81
C ALA A 165 10.72 -11.59 -5.23
N THR A 166 10.33 -10.66 -6.11
CA THR A 166 9.76 -9.38 -5.70
C THR A 166 8.46 -9.07 -6.43
N GLY A 167 7.55 -8.37 -5.74
CA GLY A 167 6.26 -8.01 -6.32
C GLY A 167 5.66 -6.74 -5.75
N ILE A 168 4.80 -6.13 -6.57
CA ILE A 168 4.03 -4.94 -6.25
C ILE A 168 2.59 -5.14 -6.75
N VAL A 169 1.63 -4.86 -5.88
CA VAL A 169 0.20 -4.79 -6.20
C VAL A 169 -0.35 -3.48 -5.66
N SER A 170 -1.11 -2.74 -6.46
CA SER A 170 -1.78 -1.52 -6.00
C SER A 170 -3.09 -1.29 -6.75
N THR A 171 -4.07 -0.69 -6.10
CA THR A 171 -5.25 -0.13 -6.77
C THR A 171 -5.01 1.30 -7.26
N ALA A 172 -3.86 1.90 -6.95
CA ALA A 172 -3.40 3.17 -7.53
C ALA A 172 -2.64 2.94 -8.86
N ARG A 173 -2.11 4.03 -9.45
CA ARG A 173 -1.11 3.93 -10.51
C ARG A 173 0.17 3.29 -9.95
N ILE A 174 0.79 2.40 -10.69
CA ILE A 174 2.07 1.77 -10.28
C ILE A 174 3.20 2.80 -10.13
N THR A 175 3.06 3.94 -10.76
CA THR A 175 3.97 5.08 -10.62
C THR A 175 3.61 6.02 -9.47
N HIS A 176 2.50 5.80 -8.75
CA HIS A 176 2.11 6.58 -7.58
C HIS A 176 3.10 6.36 -6.42
N ALA A 177 3.09 7.25 -5.45
CA ALA A 177 4.13 7.37 -4.43
C ALA A 177 4.46 6.06 -3.70
N THR A 178 3.44 5.33 -3.23
CA THR A 178 3.63 4.14 -2.39
C THR A 178 4.27 2.97 -3.17
N PRO A 179 3.74 2.54 -4.33
CA PRO A 179 4.41 1.51 -5.12
C PRO A 179 5.76 1.99 -5.66
N ALA A 180 5.88 3.25 -6.08
CA ALA A 180 7.14 3.80 -6.60
C ALA A 180 8.28 3.78 -5.56
N ALA A 181 7.97 3.91 -4.27
CA ALA A 181 8.98 3.86 -3.21
C ALA A 181 9.68 2.50 -3.08
N THR A 182 9.23 1.46 -3.77
CA THR A 182 9.91 0.16 -3.80
C THR A 182 11.08 0.13 -4.79
N PHE A 183 11.10 1.04 -5.80
CA PHE A 183 12.07 0.99 -6.91
C PHE A 183 12.61 2.35 -7.37
N ALA A 184 11.86 3.43 -7.18
CA ALA A 184 12.21 4.74 -7.76
C ALA A 184 12.99 5.63 -6.79
N GLN A 185 13.81 6.50 -7.36
CA GLN A 185 14.53 7.57 -6.67
C GLN A 185 14.24 8.90 -7.38
N THR A 186 13.44 9.74 -6.73
CA THR A 186 13.11 11.08 -7.26
C THR A 186 12.87 12.07 -6.13
N THR A 187 13.21 13.32 -6.38
CA THR A 187 12.97 14.45 -5.47
C THR A 187 11.60 15.10 -5.70
N GLU A 188 10.80 14.53 -6.61
CA GLU A 188 9.45 15.01 -6.94
C GLU A 188 8.56 13.83 -7.29
N ARG A 189 7.59 13.51 -6.42
CA ARG A 189 6.69 12.36 -6.57
C ARG A 189 5.81 12.41 -7.82
N ASP A 190 5.55 13.63 -8.32
CA ASP A 190 4.66 13.82 -9.46
C ASP A 190 5.37 13.59 -10.81
N TRP A 191 6.67 13.30 -10.82
CA TRP A 191 7.38 12.95 -12.05
C TRP A 191 7.10 11.49 -12.48
N GLU A 192 5.83 11.16 -12.62
CA GLU A 192 5.39 9.82 -12.97
C GLU A 192 5.67 9.43 -14.43
N SER A 193 5.67 10.42 -15.34
CA SER A 193 6.07 10.25 -16.74
C SER A 193 6.99 11.40 -17.19
N ASP A 194 7.65 11.25 -18.33
CA ASP A 194 8.50 12.30 -18.89
C ASP A 194 7.75 13.61 -19.16
N ALA A 195 6.42 13.54 -19.35
CA ALA A 195 5.57 14.72 -19.52
C ALA A 195 5.51 15.61 -18.27
N ASP A 196 5.73 15.03 -17.10
CA ASP A 196 5.61 15.70 -15.79
C ASP A 196 6.92 16.37 -15.37
N ILE A 197 8.05 15.97 -15.97
CA ILE A 197 9.35 16.54 -15.67
C ILE A 197 9.44 17.95 -16.27
N SER A 198 9.79 18.92 -15.43
CA SER A 198 10.00 20.30 -15.86
C SER A 198 11.11 20.41 -16.92
N ALA A 199 11.12 21.47 -17.72
CA ALA A 199 12.17 21.71 -18.72
C ALA A 199 13.57 21.75 -18.08
N ALA A 200 13.71 22.32 -16.88
CA ALA A 200 14.96 22.33 -16.12
C ALA A 200 15.35 20.91 -15.68
N GLY A 201 14.40 20.10 -15.20
CA GLY A 201 14.64 18.71 -14.85
C GLY A 201 15.08 17.87 -16.05
N LYS A 202 14.42 18.02 -17.22
CA LYS A 202 14.85 17.36 -18.47
C LYS A 202 16.28 17.75 -18.86
N ALA A 203 16.63 19.04 -18.77
CA ALA A 203 17.98 19.52 -19.05
C ALA A 203 19.02 18.98 -18.06
N ALA A 204 18.65 18.72 -16.81
CA ALA A 204 19.49 18.10 -15.78
C ALA A 204 19.59 16.57 -15.91
N GLY A 205 18.83 15.95 -16.83
CA GLY A 205 18.81 14.51 -17.05
C GLY A 205 18.04 13.75 -15.97
N CYS A 206 16.98 14.35 -15.42
CA CYS A 206 16.05 13.68 -14.52
C CYS A 206 15.27 12.60 -15.29
N THR A 207 14.99 11.48 -14.63
CA THR A 207 14.27 10.33 -15.20
C THR A 207 12.94 10.17 -14.47
N ASP A 208 11.86 9.96 -15.22
CA ASP A 208 10.53 9.72 -14.67
C ASP A 208 10.42 8.33 -14.03
N ILE A 209 9.41 8.18 -13.15
CA ILE A 209 9.18 6.97 -12.36
C ILE A 209 8.87 5.76 -13.26
N ALA A 210 8.05 5.93 -14.32
CA ALA A 210 7.70 4.83 -15.23
C ALA A 210 8.94 4.29 -15.97
N THR A 211 9.86 5.18 -16.38
CA THR A 211 11.15 4.80 -16.97
C THR A 211 12.01 4.04 -15.96
N GLN A 212 12.09 4.53 -14.72
CA GLN A 212 12.86 3.83 -13.66
C GLN A 212 12.33 2.42 -13.41
N LEU A 213 11.02 2.20 -13.45
CA LEU A 213 10.43 0.85 -13.31
C LEU A 213 10.89 -0.10 -14.41
N VAL A 214 10.82 0.34 -15.67
CA VAL A 214 11.23 -0.50 -16.82
C VAL A 214 12.73 -0.78 -16.82
N ASP A 215 13.52 0.19 -16.37
CA ASP A 215 14.98 0.06 -16.28
C ASP A 215 15.44 -0.72 -15.03
N TRP A 216 14.57 -0.88 -14.03
CA TRP A 216 14.94 -1.44 -12.73
C TRP A 216 15.50 -2.86 -12.80
N GLY A 217 14.92 -3.73 -13.62
CA GLY A 217 15.41 -5.09 -13.84
C GLY A 217 16.75 -5.17 -14.59
N LYS A 218 17.27 -4.04 -15.13
CA LYS A 218 18.60 -4.01 -15.75
C LYS A 218 19.73 -3.95 -14.72
N THR A 219 19.43 -3.56 -13.50
CA THR A 219 20.40 -3.33 -12.43
C THR A 219 20.12 -4.13 -11.15
N ASN A 220 18.92 -4.68 -11.01
CA ASN A 220 18.46 -5.36 -9.81
C ASN A 220 17.95 -6.75 -10.14
N GLY A 221 18.79 -7.78 -9.94
CA GLY A 221 18.46 -9.18 -10.15
C GLY A 221 17.93 -9.48 -11.55
N ASP A 222 16.83 -10.19 -11.65
CA ASP A 222 16.05 -10.44 -12.87
C ASP A 222 14.80 -9.52 -12.97
N GLY A 223 14.63 -8.61 -12.00
CA GLY A 223 13.56 -7.65 -11.93
C GLY A 223 12.28 -8.20 -11.29
N PHE A 224 11.28 -7.36 -11.15
CA PHE A 224 10.02 -7.77 -10.55
C PHE A 224 9.35 -8.91 -11.30
N GLU A 225 8.90 -9.94 -10.60
CA GLU A 225 8.06 -10.99 -11.16
C GLU A 225 6.62 -10.55 -11.36
N VAL A 226 6.11 -9.69 -10.47
CA VAL A 226 4.72 -9.26 -10.52
C VAL A 226 4.60 -7.77 -10.22
N ILE A 227 4.03 -7.04 -11.16
CA ILE A 227 3.67 -5.63 -11.04
C ILE A 227 2.22 -5.51 -11.50
N LEU A 228 1.27 -5.22 -10.61
CA LEU A 228 -0.16 -5.17 -10.95
C LEU A 228 -0.78 -3.88 -10.39
N GLY A 229 -1.40 -3.07 -11.26
CA GLY A 229 -2.12 -1.86 -10.85
C GLY A 229 -2.59 -1.01 -12.03
N GLY A 230 -2.81 0.28 -11.80
CA GLY A 230 -3.16 1.26 -12.82
C GLY A 230 -1.95 1.99 -13.40
N GLY A 231 -2.21 3.08 -14.16
CA GLY A 231 -1.19 4.02 -14.62
C GLY A 231 -0.75 3.85 -16.07
N ARG A 232 -1.48 3.09 -16.88
CA ARG A 232 -1.13 2.76 -18.27
C ARG A 232 -0.74 3.98 -19.10
N SER A 233 -1.41 5.12 -18.90
CA SER A 233 -1.12 6.34 -19.69
C SER A 233 0.33 6.85 -19.53
N GLY A 234 0.98 6.63 -18.39
CA GLY A 234 2.38 6.99 -18.14
C GLY A 234 3.39 6.11 -18.91
N PHE A 235 2.95 4.96 -19.40
CA PHE A 235 3.78 4.02 -20.18
C PHE A 235 3.62 4.16 -21.68
N LEU A 236 2.57 4.82 -22.16
CA LEU A 236 2.23 4.93 -23.57
C LEU A 236 2.56 6.32 -24.14
N PRO A 237 3.00 6.42 -25.42
CA PRO A 237 3.25 7.71 -26.06
C PRO A 237 1.93 8.46 -26.32
N ASN A 238 1.99 9.78 -26.29
CA ASN A 238 0.83 10.67 -26.50
C ASN A 238 0.27 10.64 -27.95
N THR A 239 0.92 9.92 -28.85
CA THR A 239 0.47 9.65 -30.21
C THR A 239 -0.37 8.37 -30.30
N MET A 240 -0.30 7.49 -29.29
CA MET A 240 -1.04 6.23 -29.23
C MET A 240 -2.36 6.42 -28.47
N ALA A 241 -3.45 5.94 -29.07
CA ALA A 241 -4.74 5.85 -28.41
C ALA A 241 -4.68 4.78 -27.30
N ASP A 242 -5.37 5.05 -26.17
CA ASP A 242 -5.52 4.05 -25.13
C ASP A 242 -6.28 2.82 -25.67
N PRO A 243 -5.81 1.60 -25.42
CA PRO A 243 -6.43 0.39 -25.95
C PRO A 243 -7.83 0.11 -25.40
N GLU A 244 -8.20 0.73 -24.29
CA GLU A 244 -9.51 0.57 -23.64
C GLU A 244 -10.42 1.75 -23.90
N TYR A 245 -9.89 2.97 -23.80
CA TYR A 245 -10.58 4.24 -24.01
C TYR A 245 -9.99 4.96 -25.22
N PRO A 246 -10.39 4.64 -26.47
CA PRO A 246 -9.74 5.14 -27.69
C PRO A 246 -9.77 6.68 -27.86
N GLU A 247 -10.63 7.37 -27.10
CA GLU A 247 -10.68 8.82 -27.02
C GLU A 247 -9.57 9.43 -26.13
N GLN A 248 -8.96 8.61 -25.28
CA GLN A 248 -7.82 8.98 -24.46
C GLN A 248 -6.52 8.57 -25.16
N LYS A 249 -5.41 9.15 -24.72
CA LYS A 249 -4.08 8.84 -25.26
C LYS A 249 -3.10 8.63 -24.11
N GLY A 250 -1.98 7.99 -24.44
CA GLY A 250 -0.82 7.98 -23.57
C GLY A 250 -0.35 9.41 -23.24
N ARG A 251 0.47 9.54 -22.20
CA ARG A 251 0.97 10.84 -21.71
C ARG A 251 2.39 11.15 -22.17
N ARG A 252 3.19 10.15 -22.52
CA ARG A 252 4.61 10.32 -22.82
C ARG A 252 4.86 11.23 -24.01
N GLN A 253 5.76 12.17 -23.88
CA GLN A 253 6.16 13.13 -24.92
C GLN A 253 7.45 12.72 -25.63
N ASP A 254 8.23 11.79 -25.05
CA ASP A 254 9.47 11.27 -25.62
C ASP A 254 9.24 10.24 -26.75
N GLY A 255 7.98 9.85 -26.97
CA GLY A 255 7.59 8.90 -28.03
C GLY A 255 7.82 7.44 -27.67
N ARG A 256 8.32 7.11 -26.48
CA ARG A 256 8.58 5.75 -26.03
C ARG A 256 7.27 5.02 -25.68
N ASN A 257 7.21 3.71 -25.98
CA ASN A 257 6.21 2.79 -25.47
C ASN A 257 6.88 1.88 -24.44
N LEU A 258 6.83 2.28 -23.17
CA LEU A 258 7.51 1.55 -22.08
C LEU A 258 6.92 0.17 -21.83
N ALA A 259 5.64 -0.06 -22.16
CA ALA A 259 5.04 -1.38 -22.05
C ALA A 259 5.62 -2.36 -23.09
N GLU A 260 5.90 -1.90 -24.31
CA GLU A 260 6.59 -2.70 -25.34
C GLU A 260 8.07 -2.89 -25.00
N GLU A 261 8.75 -1.84 -24.54
CA GLU A 261 10.16 -1.91 -24.11
C GLU A 261 10.36 -2.91 -22.96
N TRP A 262 9.39 -3.01 -22.05
CA TRP A 262 9.45 -3.98 -20.96
C TRP A 262 9.38 -5.42 -21.45
N LEU A 263 8.71 -5.68 -22.58
CA LEU A 263 8.63 -7.01 -23.24
C LEU A 263 9.87 -7.33 -24.08
N GLU A 264 10.62 -6.31 -24.50
CA GLU A 264 11.67 -6.48 -25.50
C GLU A 264 12.78 -7.44 -25.03
N GLY A 265 13.01 -8.49 -25.81
CA GLY A 265 14.04 -9.50 -25.49
C GLY A 265 13.66 -10.51 -24.38
N HIS A 266 12.44 -10.44 -23.84
CA HIS A 266 11.98 -11.28 -22.74
C HIS A 266 10.71 -12.07 -23.10
N PRO A 267 10.83 -13.30 -23.64
CA PRO A 267 9.68 -14.10 -24.07
C PRO A 267 8.80 -14.60 -22.89
N ASP A 268 9.32 -14.56 -21.69
CA ASP A 268 8.69 -14.91 -20.42
C ASP A 268 7.92 -13.76 -19.78
N ARG A 269 7.96 -12.54 -20.36
CA ARG A 269 7.21 -11.38 -19.89
C ARG A 269 5.85 -11.26 -20.55
N LYS A 270 4.86 -10.75 -19.79
CA LYS A 270 3.50 -10.46 -20.26
C LYS A 270 3.01 -9.12 -19.74
N VAL A 271 2.40 -8.34 -20.62
CA VAL A 271 1.63 -7.14 -20.24
C VAL A 271 0.15 -7.51 -20.23
N ALA A 272 -0.53 -7.23 -19.11
CA ALA A 272 -1.96 -7.44 -18.97
C ALA A 272 -2.70 -6.09 -18.96
N ILE A 273 -3.68 -5.96 -19.88
CA ILE A 273 -4.61 -4.83 -19.95
C ILE A 273 -6.02 -5.41 -19.90
N GLY A 274 -6.76 -5.09 -18.85
CA GLY A 274 -8.09 -5.64 -18.59
C GLY A 274 -8.10 -7.07 -18.07
N ILE A 275 -9.23 -7.47 -17.48
CA ILE A 275 -9.37 -8.75 -16.78
C ILE A 275 -9.21 -9.96 -17.70
N GLY A 276 -9.68 -9.88 -18.95
CA GLY A 276 -9.65 -11.02 -19.87
C GLY A 276 -8.24 -11.50 -20.23
N VAL A 277 -7.23 -10.61 -20.23
CA VAL A 277 -5.83 -11.01 -20.39
C VAL A 277 -5.28 -11.55 -19.08
N PHE A 278 -5.59 -10.88 -17.95
CA PHE A 278 -5.14 -11.27 -16.62
C PHE A 278 -5.55 -12.71 -16.29
N GLU A 279 -6.80 -13.09 -16.55
CA GLU A 279 -7.33 -14.44 -16.26
C GLU A 279 -6.68 -15.55 -17.12
N GLN A 280 -6.09 -15.21 -18.29
CA GLN A 280 -5.40 -16.18 -19.14
C GLN A 280 -3.94 -16.42 -18.73
N ILE A 281 -3.40 -15.62 -17.82
CA ILE A 281 -2.03 -15.76 -17.35
C ILE A 281 -1.93 -16.93 -16.37
N ASN A 282 -1.03 -17.86 -16.65
CA ASN A 282 -0.68 -18.91 -15.70
C ASN A 282 0.37 -18.39 -14.70
N PHE A 283 -0.08 -17.86 -13.57
CA PHE A 283 0.80 -17.39 -12.50
C PHE A 283 1.57 -18.52 -11.79
N ASP A 284 1.20 -19.78 -11.97
CA ASP A 284 1.99 -20.93 -11.52
C ASP A 284 3.02 -21.34 -12.60
N SER A 285 3.73 -20.37 -13.14
CA SER A 285 4.84 -20.54 -14.09
C SER A 285 5.91 -19.48 -13.85
N ASP A 286 7.08 -19.60 -14.49
CA ASP A 286 8.19 -18.66 -14.34
C ASP A 286 8.03 -17.42 -15.24
N ILE A 287 6.86 -16.80 -15.16
CA ILE A 287 6.50 -15.61 -15.93
C ILE A 287 6.71 -14.34 -15.11
N GLN A 288 7.10 -13.25 -15.78
CA GLN A 288 7.03 -11.89 -15.22
C GLN A 288 5.82 -11.17 -15.81
N VAL A 289 5.06 -10.45 -14.98
CA VAL A 289 3.80 -9.81 -15.38
C VAL A 289 3.78 -8.34 -15.00
N LEU A 290 3.49 -7.49 -16.00
CA LEU A 290 3.15 -6.07 -15.82
C LEU A 290 1.66 -5.88 -16.14
N GLY A 291 0.82 -5.74 -15.12
CA GLY A 291 -0.60 -5.42 -15.26
C GLY A 291 -0.83 -3.92 -15.14
N LEU A 292 -1.37 -3.32 -16.20
CA LEU A 292 -1.71 -1.91 -16.29
C LEU A 292 -3.20 -1.79 -16.64
N PHE A 293 -4.06 -1.96 -15.63
CA PHE A 293 -5.49 -2.19 -15.85
C PHE A 293 -6.27 -0.94 -16.23
N GLU A 294 -5.81 0.25 -15.82
CA GLU A 294 -6.45 1.52 -16.10
C GLU A 294 -5.46 2.57 -16.61
N PRO A 295 -5.91 3.58 -17.40
CA PRO A 295 -5.04 4.68 -17.82
C PRO A 295 -4.49 5.48 -16.64
N SER A 296 -5.27 5.63 -15.57
CA SER A 296 -4.91 6.27 -14.31
C SER A 296 -5.00 5.25 -13.16
N HIS A 297 -5.58 5.62 -12.02
CA HIS A 297 -5.84 4.67 -10.94
C HIS A 297 -6.90 3.64 -11.37
N MET A 298 -6.87 2.46 -10.77
CA MET A 298 -7.95 1.49 -10.92
C MET A 298 -9.27 2.07 -10.40
N GLN A 299 -10.40 1.50 -10.79
CA GLN A 299 -11.70 1.93 -10.31
C GLN A 299 -11.81 1.77 -8.78
N TYR A 300 -12.69 2.53 -8.12
CA TYR A 300 -13.08 2.16 -6.77
C TYR A 300 -13.76 0.80 -6.78
N GLU A 301 -13.59 -0.01 -5.75
CA GLU A 301 -14.21 -1.35 -5.70
C GLU A 301 -15.71 -1.31 -5.99
N LEU A 302 -16.43 -0.31 -5.49
CA LEU A 302 -17.87 -0.14 -5.71
C LEU A 302 -18.24 0.31 -7.15
N ASP A 303 -17.29 0.80 -7.92
CA ASP A 303 -17.48 1.20 -9.31
C ASP A 303 -16.88 0.21 -10.31
N ARG A 304 -16.02 -0.72 -9.86
CA ARG A 304 -15.23 -1.65 -10.67
C ARG A 304 -16.04 -2.44 -11.71
N GLN A 305 -17.27 -2.83 -11.40
CA GLN A 305 -18.14 -3.55 -12.36
C GLN A 305 -18.61 -2.70 -13.54
N LYS A 306 -18.36 -1.38 -13.52
CA LYS A 306 -18.68 -0.46 -14.61
C LYS A 306 -17.51 -0.29 -15.60
N ASP A 307 -16.36 -0.84 -15.25
CA ASP A 307 -15.18 -0.79 -16.10
C ASP A 307 -15.41 -1.52 -17.42
N VAL A 308 -14.93 -0.92 -18.52
CA VAL A 308 -15.27 -1.34 -19.89
C VAL A 308 -14.64 -2.69 -20.26
N ARG A 309 -13.37 -2.90 -19.87
CA ARG A 309 -12.67 -4.16 -20.09
C ARG A 309 -12.67 -5.07 -18.88
N GLY A 310 -13.14 -4.58 -17.77
CA GLY A 310 -13.05 -5.21 -16.48
C GLY A 310 -11.61 -5.24 -15.96
N GLU A 311 -11.49 -5.10 -14.66
CA GLU A 311 -10.21 -5.18 -13.94
C GLU A 311 -10.30 -6.18 -12.78
N PRO A 312 -9.19 -6.82 -12.39
CA PRO A 312 -9.19 -7.75 -11.26
C PRO A 312 -9.45 -7.01 -9.95
N THR A 313 -9.99 -7.71 -8.95
CA THR A 313 -10.02 -7.21 -7.57
C THR A 313 -8.61 -7.19 -6.99
N ILE A 314 -8.40 -6.37 -5.95
CA ILE A 314 -7.14 -6.41 -5.20
C ILE A 314 -6.88 -7.82 -4.61
N SER A 315 -7.92 -8.56 -4.27
CA SER A 315 -7.83 -9.95 -3.80
C SER A 315 -7.36 -10.90 -4.90
N ASP A 316 -7.86 -10.75 -6.15
CA ASP A 316 -7.39 -11.54 -7.30
C ASP A 316 -5.92 -11.24 -7.63
N MET A 317 -5.53 -9.96 -7.60
CA MET A 317 -4.14 -9.54 -7.80
C MET A 317 -3.22 -10.09 -6.70
N THR A 318 -3.67 -10.06 -5.44
CA THR A 318 -2.95 -10.64 -4.29
C THR A 318 -2.74 -12.14 -4.48
N LYS A 319 -3.81 -12.87 -4.87
CA LYS A 319 -3.72 -14.30 -5.15
C LYS A 319 -2.73 -14.61 -6.27
N ALA A 320 -2.79 -13.87 -7.37
CA ALA A 320 -1.91 -14.02 -8.51
C ALA A 320 -0.43 -13.78 -8.12
N ALA A 321 -0.17 -12.69 -7.40
CA ALA A 321 1.16 -12.33 -6.93
C ALA A 321 1.74 -13.41 -6.00
N ILE A 322 1.00 -13.83 -4.97
CA ILE A 322 1.47 -14.89 -4.06
C ILE A 322 1.72 -16.19 -4.80
N THR A 323 0.84 -16.58 -5.74
CA THR A 323 1.02 -17.80 -6.54
C THR A 323 2.33 -17.75 -7.31
N ARG A 324 2.63 -16.64 -8.00
CA ARG A 324 3.87 -16.50 -8.78
C ARG A 324 5.12 -16.45 -7.88
N LEU A 325 5.09 -15.62 -6.84
CA LEU A 325 6.26 -15.37 -6.00
C LEU A 325 6.64 -16.56 -5.13
N SER A 326 5.66 -17.36 -4.70
CA SER A 326 5.90 -18.56 -3.88
C SER A 326 6.71 -19.65 -4.60
N ARG A 327 6.88 -19.56 -5.90
CA ARG A 327 7.72 -20.47 -6.70
C ARG A 327 9.21 -20.28 -6.42
N ASN A 328 9.62 -19.09 -5.95
CA ASN A 328 11.02 -18.84 -5.65
C ASN A 328 11.43 -19.57 -4.35
N PRO A 329 12.40 -20.50 -4.40
CA PRO A 329 12.83 -21.25 -3.23
C PRO A 329 13.47 -20.38 -2.15
N ASN A 330 14.01 -19.21 -2.51
CA ASN A 330 14.62 -18.25 -1.58
C ASN A 330 13.61 -17.38 -0.86
N GLY A 331 12.31 -17.48 -1.22
CA GLY A 331 11.25 -16.64 -0.67
C GLY A 331 11.01 -15.36 -1.47
N TYR A 332 10.20 -14.45 -0.91
CA TYR A 332 9.78 -13.25 -1.63
C TYR A 332 9.48 -12.06 -0.72
N VAL A 333 9.48 -10.87 -1.34
CA VAL A 333 9.00 -9.61 -0.75
C VAL A 333 7.88 -9.07 -1.65
N LEU A 334 6.71 -8.82 -1.05
CA LEU A 334 5.52 -8.34 -1.75
C LEU A 334 4.94 -7.12 -1.03
N MET A 335 4.69 -6.03 -1.76
CA MET A 335 3.83 -4.93 -1.32
C MET A 335 2.45 -5.07 -1.95
N ILE A 336 1.42 -4.82 -1.15
CA ILE A 336 0.02 -4.75 -1.59
C ILE A 336 -0.59 -3.48 -1.03
N GLU A 337 -1.03 -2.60 -1.91
CA GLU A 337 -1.58 -1.30 -1.54
C GLU A 337 -3.06 -1.18 -1.91
N GLY A 338 -3.88 -0.78 -0.93
CA GLY A 338 -5.22 -0.28 -1.15
C GLY A 338 -5.20 1.24 -1.36
N GLY A 339 -4.66 1.68 -2.49
CA GLY A 339 -4.43 3.11 -2.75
C GLY A 339 -5.71 3.93 -2.98
N ARG A 340 -6.84 3.27 -3.28
CA ARG A 340 -8.11 3.98 -3.51
C ARG A 340 -8.83 4.35 -2.22
N VAL A 341 -8.43 3.83 -1.06
CA VAL A 341 -8.96 4.27 0.25
C VAL A 341 -8.70 5.75 0.44
N ASP A 342 -7.46 6.21 0.26
CA ASP A 342 -7.03 7.60 0.33
C ASP A 342 -7.85 8.51 -0.62
N HIS A 343 -7.95 8.11 -1.88
CA HIS A 343 -8.70 8.89 -2.87
C HIS A 343 -10.18 9.07 -2.52
N GLY A 344 -10.81 8.04 -1.93
CA GLY A 344 -12.18 8.12 -1.43
C GLY A 344 -12.30 9.10 -0.26
N LEU A 345 -11.31 9.12 0.64
CA LEU A 345 -11.24 10.04 1.77
C LEU A 345 -11.01 11.48 1.28
N HIS A 346 -10.07 11.71 0.38
CA HIS A 346 -9.85 13.00 -0.25
C HIS A 346 -11.09 13.56 -0.96
N ALA A 347 -11.89 12.70 -1.58
CA ALA A 347 -13.16 13.08 -2.20
C ALA A 347 -14.25 13.40 -1.18
N GLY A 348 -14.05 13.12 0.10
CA GLY A 348 -15.08 13.19 1.13
C GLY A 348 -16.17 12.12 0.97
N ASP A 349 -15.89 11.06 0.20
CA ASP A 349 -16.80 9.95 -0.12
C ASP A 349 -16.46 8.74 0.78
N ALA A 350 -17.02 8.73 1.98
CA ALA A 350 -16.74 7.66 2.92
C ALA A 350 -17.19 6.29 2.40
N GLN A 351 -18.25 6.20 1.59
CA GLN A 351 -18.72 4.91 1.10
C GLN A 351 -17.70 4.25 0.18
N ARG A 352 -17.09 5.00 -0.75
CA ARG A 352 -16.02 4.49 -1.61
C ARG A 352 -14.79 4.12 -0.80
N ALA A 353 -14.35 5.01 0.09
CA ALA A 353 -13.20 4.73 0.96
C ALA A 353 -13.38 3.46 1.80
N LEU A 354 -14.56 3.26 2.41
CA LEU A 354 -14.85 2.08 3.20
C LEU A 354 -15.00 0.80 2.34
N GLY A 355 -15.52 0.93 1.11
CA GLY A 355 -15.59 -0.15 0.14
C GLY A 355 -14.20 -0.68 -0.22
N ASP A 356 -13.27 0.22 -0.53
CA ASP A 356 -11.88 -0.13 -0.86
C ASP A 356 -11.10 -0.65 0.36
N ALA A 357 -11.36 -0.10 1.57
CA ALA A 357 -10.77 -0.64 2.81
C ALA A 357 -11.24 -2.08 3.11
N VAL A 358 -12.50 -2.40 2.82
CA VAL A 358 -13.04 -3.77 2.96
C VAL A 358 -12.45 -4.69 1.89
N ALA A 359 -12.29 -4.22 0.65
CA ALA A 359 -11.62 -5.00 -0.40
C ALA A 359 -10.16 -5.31 -0.03
N LEU A 360 -9.44 -4.36 0.56
CA LEU A 360 -8.09 -4.59 1.10
C LEU A 360 -8.10 -5.66 2.20
N ASP A 361 -9.07 -5.63 3.13
CA ASP A 361 -9.20 -6.64 4.18
C ASP A 361 -9.50 -8.04 3.61
N GLU A 362 -10.26 -8.14 2.52
CA GLU A 362 -10.46 -9.39 1.79
C GLU A 362 -9.17 -9.90 1.15
N ALA A 363 -8.32 -9.02 0.63
CA ALA A 363 -6.99 -9.36 0.14
C ALA A 363 -6.05 -9.84 1.26
N ILE A 364 -6.14 -9.24 2.45
CA ILE A 364 -5.42 -9.71 3.65
C ILE A 364 -5.89 -11.11 4.03
N ALA A 365 -7.21 -11.36 4.05
CA ALA A 365 -7.76 -12.68 4.32
C ALA A 365 -7.25 -13.72 3.31
N GLN A 366 -7.18 -13.36 2.03
CA GLN A 366 -6.64 -14.20 0.95
C GLN A 366 -5.16 -14.54 1.21
N ALA A 367 -4.33 -13.55 1.55
CA ALA A 367 -2.92 -13.77 1.83
C ALA A 367 -2.68 -14.67 3.06
N VAL A 368 -3.44 -14.43 4.14
CA VAL A 368 -3.39 -15.28 5.35
C VAL A 368 -3.76 -16.74 5.02
N ALA A 369 -4.76 -16.96 4.16
CA ALA A 369 -5.20 -18.29 3.78
C ALA A 369 -4.20 -19.03 2.86
N MET A 370 -3.40 -18.29 2.08
CA MET A 370 -2.47 -18.85 1.10
C MET A 370 -1.05 -19.07 1.63
N THR A 371 -0.70 -18.51 2.78
CA THR A 371 0.69 -18.49 3.26
C THR A 371 0.87 -19.35 4.52
N ASN A 372 2.10 -19.88 4.69
CA ASN A 372 2.48 -20.56 5.92
C ASN A 372 2.82 -19.53 7.01
N PRO A 373 2.07 -19.49 8.12
CA PRO A 373 2.30 -18.53 9.21
C PRO A 373 3.65 -18.74 9.95
N GLU A 374 4.32 -19.87 9.76
CA GLU A 374 5.65 -20.11 10.32
C GLU A 374 6.79 -19.57 9.42
N GLU A 375 6.49 -19.22 8.17
CA GLU A 375 7.48 -18.78 7.18
C GLU A 375 7.23 -17.38 6.68
N THR A 376 6.00 -16.85 6.80
CA THR A 376 5.59 -15.58 6.19
C THR A 376 5.25 -14.54 7.25
N LEU A 377 5.97 -13.43 7.24
CA LEU A 377 5.62 -12.24 8.00
C LEU A 377 4.61 -11.42 7.19
N ILE A 378 3.42 -11.29 7.72
CA ILE A 378 2.38 -10.39 7.17
C ILE A 378 2.28 -9.16 8.08
N ILE A 379 2.35 -7.98 7.47
CA ILE A 379 2.21 -6.68 8.11
C ILE A 379 1.09 -5.93 7.41
N VAL A 380 0.18 -5.36 8.18
CA VAL A 380 -0.89 -4.47 7.69
C VAL A 380 -0.75 -3.14 8.41
N THR A 381 -0.65 -2.06 7.67
CA THR A 381 -0.57 -0.71 8.24
C THR A 381 -1.18 0.32 7.28
N ALA A 382 -1.21 1.57 7.71
CA ALA A 382 -1.42 2.71 6.85
C ALA A 382 -0.11 3.51 6.75
N ASP A 383 0.00 4.32 5.73
CA ASP A 383 1.10 5.26 5.56
C ASP A 383 0.86 6.57 6.34
N HIS A 384 -0.36 7.06 6.36
CA HIS A 384 -0.87 8.18 7.17
C HIS A 384 -2.38 8.00 7.45
N SER A 385 -3.00 8.97 8.09
CA SER A 385 -4.43 9.05 8.33
C SER A 385 -5.08 10.17 7.52
N HIS A 386 -6.39 10.31 7.64
CA HIS A 386 -7.21 11.40 7.15
C HIS A 386 -8.00 12.07 8.28
N THR A 387 -8.72 13.16 7.95
CA THR A 387 -9.51 13.89 8.94
C THR A 387 -10.90 13.27 9.17
N LEU A 388 -11.13 12.02 8.74
CA LEU A 388 -12.37 11.29 8.99
C LEU A 388 -12.60 11.08 10.49
N ALA A 389 -13.78 11.42 10.96
CA ALA A 389 -14.21 11.21 12.33
C ALA A 389 -15.54 10.47 12.39
N MET A 390 -15.67 9.54 13.35
CA MET A 390 -16.93 8.95 13.76
C MET A 390 -17.46 9.73 14.98
N GLN A 391 -18.70 10.18 14.95
CA GLN A 391 -19.22 11.16 15.90
C GLN A 391 -20.65 10.89 16.35
N GLY A 392 -21.08 11.65 17.37
CA GLY A 392 -22.40 11.53 17.99
C GLY A 392 -22.47 10.34 18.96
N TYR A 393 -23.69 9.99 19.30
CA TYR A 393 -23.98 8.81 20.13
C TYR A 393 -25.01 7.91 19.41
N PRO A 394 -24.69 7.43 18.17
CA PRO A 394 -25.60 6.57 17.44
C PRO A 394 -25.81 5.26 18.22
N GLN A 395 -27.03 4.76 18.22
CA GLN A 395 -27.32 3.47 18.79
C GLN A 395 -26.52 2.36 18.08
N ARG A 396 -26.21 1.27 18.76
CA ARG A 396 -25.57 0.10 18.15
C ARG A 396 -26.38 -0.41 16.96
N GLY A 397 -25.74 -0.73 15.86
CA GLY A 397 -26.39 -1.12 14.60
C GLY A 397 -26.90 0.04 13.76
N ASN A 398 -26.65 1.31 14.17
CA ASN A 398 -26.97 2.46 13.33
C ASN A 398 -26.19 2.35 12.01
N PRO A 399 -26.81 2.59 10.83
CA PRO A 399 -26.07 2.60 9.57
C PRO A 399 -24.90 3.54 9.64
N ILE A 400 -23.67 3.04 9.43
CA ILE A 400 -22.43 3.83 9.59
C ILE A 400 -22.38 5.04 8.64
N LEU A 401 -22.95 4.90 7.43
CA LEU A 401 -23.08 5.99 6.45
C LEU A 401 -24.31 6.85 6.70
N GLY A 402 -25.16 6.48 7.67
CA GLY A 402 -26.44 7.13 7.92
C GLY A 402 -26.37 8.31 8.88
N LEU A 403 -27.53 8.90 9.10
CA LEU A 403 -27.75 9.90 10.13
C LEU A 403 -27.68 9.29 11.51
N VAL A 404 -27.23 10.07 12.49
CA VAL A 404 -27.20 9.64 13.90
C VAL A 404 -28.62 9.43 14.42
N LYS A 405 -28.89 8.23 14.95
CA LYS A 405 -30.15 7.89 15.63
C LYS A 405 -29.91 7.38 17.04
N GLU A 406 -30.80 7.73 17.92
CA GLU A 406 -30.92 7.19 19.26
C GLU A 406 -32.37 6.74 19.49
N ASN A 407 -32.59 5.51 19.92
CA ASN A 407 -33.92 4.89 20.03
C ASN A 407 -34.77 5.06 18.74
N ASP A 408 -34.14 4.84 17.59
CA ASP A 408 -34.72 4.97 16.23
C ASP A 408 -35.18 6.38 15.84
N ARG A 409 -34.86 7.39 16.63
CA ARG A 409 -35.16 8.79 16.35
C ARG A 409 -33.90 9.53 15.91
N LEU A 410 -34.07 10.42 14.92
CA LEU A 410 -32.98 11.30 14.51
C LEU A 410 -32.51 12.19 15.67
N VAL A 411 -31.21 12.25 15.88
CA VAL A 411 -30.59 13.20 16.79
C VAL A 411 -30.37 14.51 16.04
N LEU A 412 -30.87 15.60 16.60
CA LEU A 412 -30.74 16.93 16.02
C LEU A 412 -29.62 17.70 16.71
N ALA A 413 -28.81 18.40 15.95
CA ALA A 413 -27.84 19.36 16.46
C ALA A 413 -28.50 20.65 16.98
N ALA A 414 -27.74 21.56 17.52
CA ALA A 414 -28.25 22.82 18.10
C ALA A 414 -29.01 23.72 17.08
N ASP A 415 -28.77 23.56 15.80
CA ASP A 415 -29.46 24.23 14.71
C ASP A 415 -30.77 23.54 14.28
N GLY A 416 -31.19 22.49 15.00
CA GLY A 416 -32.40 21.72 14.72
C GLY A 416 -32.30 20.76 13.52
N LYS A 417 -31.11 20.57 12.93
CA LYS A 417 -30.91 19.73 11.75
C LYS A 417 -30.18 18.41 12.13
N PRO A 418 -30.51 17.27 11.49
CA PRO A 418 -29.80 16.01 11.72
C PRO A 418 -28.38 16.09 11.13
N TYR A 419 -27.53 15.13 11.53
CA TYR A 419 -26.15 15.02 11.07
C TYR A 419 -25.73 13.57 10.89
N THR A 420 -24.68 13.34 10.06
CA THR A 420 -24.17 12.01 9.74
C THR A 420 -23.28 11.45 10.86
N THR A 421 -23.21 10.13 10.98
CA THR A 421 -22.28 9.43 11.89
C THR A 421 -20.83 9.71 11.53
N LEU A 422 -20.54 9.81 10.23
CA LEU A 422 -19.20 10.14 9.71
C LEU A 422 -19.15 11.58 9.22
N SER A 423 -18.03 12.25 9.47
CA SER A 423 -17.74 13.60 8.98
C SER A 423 -16.24 13.80 8.81
N PHE A 424 -15.85 14.91 8.14
CA PHE A 424 -14.45 15.29 7.99
C PHE A 424 -14.19 16.66 8.63
N ALA A 425 -12.95 16.94 9.03
CA ALA A 425 -12.61 18.29 9.51
C ALA A 425 -12.58 19.30 8.38
N ASN A 426 -12.19 18.89 7.17
CA ASN A 426 -12.13 19.74 5.98
C ASN A 426 -12.51 18.94 4.72
N GLY A 427 -12.68 19.61 3.60
CA GLY A 427 -12.88 18.95 2.31
C GLY A 427 -14.07 19.46 1.50
N PRO A 428 -14.38 18.78 0.37
CA PRO A 428 -15.40 19.22 -0.59
C PRO A 428 -16.83 19.09 -0.07
N GLY A 429 -17.05 18.31 1.00
CA GLY A 429 -18.34 18.20 1.71
C GLY A 429 -18.63 19.36 2.67
N SER A 430 -17.83 20.44 2.61
CA SER A 430 -17.99 21.57 3.52
C SER A 430 -19.40 22.17 3.49
N VAL A 431 -19.89 22.46 4.70
CA VAL A 431 -21.15 23.19 4.91
C VAL A 431 -21.02 24.68 4.59
N CYS A 432 -19.80 25.18 4.43
CA CYS A 432 -19.50 26.55 4.03
C CYS A 432 -19.38 26.65 2.51
N ARG A 433 -20.08 27.59 1.89
CA ARG A 433 -20.10 27.82 0.43
C ARG A 433 -19.78 29.26 0.10
N LYS A 434 -18.91 29.46 -0.89
CA LYS A 434 -18.65 30.78 -1.44
C LYS A 434 -19.89 31.26 -2.21
N GLN A 435 -20.35 32.47 -1.92
CA GLN A 435 -21.47 33.11 -2.59
C GLN A 435 -20.97 33.88 -3.82
N PRO A 436 -21.87 34.26 -4.76
CA PRO A 436 -21.50 35.08 -5.92
C PRO A 436 -20.88 36.46 -5.59
N ASP A 437 -21.15 36.99 -4.39
CA ASP A 437 -20.58 38.24 -3.88
C ASP A 437 -19.25 38.05 -3.12
N ASP A 438 -18.56 36.90 -3.33
CA ASP A 438 -17.33 36.50 -2.69
C ASP A 438 -17.41 36.26 -1.16
N LYS A 439 -18.57 36.38 -0.54
CA LYS A 439 -18.74 36.04 0.88
C LYS A 439 -18.94 34.56 1.10
N TRP A 440 -18.59 34.11 2.28
CA TRP A 440 -18.83 32.72 2.72
C TRP A 440 -20.13 32.65 3.52
N LEU A 441 -21.00 31.72 3.15
CA LEU A 441 -22.19 31.35 3.93
C LEU A 441 -21.94 29.94 4.49
N CYS A 442 -21.92 29.82 5.83
CA CYS A 442 -21.80 28.55 6.53
C CYS A 442 -23.19 28.18 7.10
N ASP A 443 -23.95 27.40 6.36
CA ASP A 443 -25.25 26.88 6.74
C ASP A 443 -25.32 25.39 6.37
N ARG A 444 -25.50 24.54 7.39
CA ARG A 444 -25.65 23.12 7.16
C ARG A 444 -26.97 22.81 6.44
N PRO A 445 -26.94 21.96 5.39
CA PRO A 445 -28.19 21.49 4.78
C PRO A 445 -29.01 20.68 5.79
N ASP A 446 -30.33 20.70 5.65
CA ASP A 446 -31.20 19.75 6.33
C ASP A 446 -31.11 18.37 5.61
N LEU A 447 -30.61 17.37 6.28
CA LEU A 447 -30.42 16.04 5.74
C LEU A 447 -31.61 15.09 6.04
N THR A 448 -32.70 15.58 6.64
CA THR A 448 -33.84 14.74 7.06
C THR A 448 -34.38 13.84 5.93
N ASN A 449 -34.40 14.34 4.69
CA ASN A 449 -34.91 13.63 3.53
C ASN A 449 -33.78 13.32 2.49
N VAL A 450 -32.53 13.32 2.91
CA VAL A 450 -31.38 13.03 2.05
C VAL A 450 -30.91 11.61 2.32
N ASP A 451 -30.75 10.81 1.27
CA ASP A 451 -30.10 9.50 1.38
C ASP A 451 -28.59 9.68 1.50
N THR A 452 -28.10 9.67 2.74
CA THR A 452 -26.66 9.79 3.06
C THR A 452 -25.89 8.50 2.82
N THR A 453 -26.59 7.41 2.48
CA THR A 453 -25.97 6.11 2.14
C THR A 453 -25.83 5.92 0.63
N ALA A 454 -26.28 6.88 -0.17
CA ALA A 454 -26.15 6.82 -1.61
C ALA A 454 -24.69 6.94 -2.06
N LEU A 455 -24.30 6.15 -3.06
CA LEU A 455 -22.95 6.20 -3.64
C LEU A 455 -22.65 7.61 -4.17
N GLY A 456 -21.52 8.18 -3.77
CA GLY A 456 -21.11 9.54 -4.13
C GLY A 456 -21.63 10.61 -3.17
N PHE A 457 -22.34 10.25 -2.08
CA PHE A 457 -22.65 11.21 -1.05
C PHE A 457 -21.38 11.68 -0.36
N ARG A 458 -21.18 13.01 -0.27
CA ARG A 458 -20.05 13.60 0.43
C ARG A 458 -20.44 13.91 1.87
N GLN A 459 -19.72 13.33 2.82
CA GLN A 459 -19.91 13.59 4.24
C GLN A 459 -19.61 15.05 4.55
N GLN A 460 -20.35 15.58 5.53
CA GLN A 460 -20.19 16.97 5.95
C GLN A 460 -18.76 17.23 6.44
N ALA A 461 -18.21 18.39 6.08
CA ALA A 461 -16.92 18.90 6.55
C ALA A 461 -17.06 20.34 7.06
N LEU A 462 -16.17 20.75 7.98
CA LEU A 462 -16.20 22.10 8.53
C LEU A 462 -15.47 23.09 7.62
N ILE A 463 -14.20 22.84 7.32
CA ILE A 463 -13.35 23.76 6.56
C ILE A 463 -13.53 23.51 5.06
N PRO A 464 -13.86 24.54 4.25
CA PRO A 464 -14.06 24.39 2.82
C PRO A 464 -12.72 24.24 2.09
N MET A 465 -12.53 23.06 1.49
CA MET A 465 -11.38 22.75 0.64
C MET A 465 -11.83 21.95 -0.59
N GLY A 466 -11.06 22.06 -1.68
CA GLY A 466 -11.36 21.32 -2.93
C GLY A 466 -11.11 19.82 -2.82
N SER A 467 -10.20 19.43 -1.94
CA SER A 467 -9.89 18.07 -1.54
C SER A 467 -9.77 18.03 -0.02
N GLU A 468 -10.15 16.94 0.60
CA GLU A 468 -9.89 16.68 2.00
C GLU A 468 -8.38 16.47 2.21
N THR A 469 -7.85 16.68 3.39
CA THR A 469 -6.41 16.59 3.69
C THR A 469 -6.11 15.40 4.60
N HIS A 470 -4.86 14.98 4.58
CA HIS A 470 -4.39 13.97 5.52
C HIS A 470 -4.54 14.42 6.97
N GLY A 471 -4.62 13.44 7.88
CA GLY A 471 -4.59 13.58 9.32
C GLY A 471 -3.23 13.21 9.90
N GLY A 472 -2.79 13.93 10.94
CA GLY A 472 -1.49 13.74 11.57
C GLY A 472 -1.48 12.74 12.74
N GLU A 473 -2.52 11.93 12.90
CA GLU A 473 -2.59 10.94 13.97
C GLU A 473 -1.72 9.71 13.69
N ASP A 474 -1.32 9.00 14.75
CA ASP A 474 -0.64 7.71 14.64
C ASP A 474 -1.59 6.67 13.97
N VAL A 475 -1.03 5.79 13.15
CA VAL A 475 -1.79 4.75 12.47
C VAL A 475 -1.53 3.37 13.08
N ALA A 476 -2.46 2.45 12.93
CA ALA A 476 -2.34 1.10 13.47
C ALA A 476 -1.40 0.23 12.61
N ILE A 477 -0.68 -0.66 13.29
CA ILE A 477 0.03 -1.79 12.67
C ILE A 477 -0.61 -3.07 13.20
N PHE A 478 -0.93 -4.01 12.31
CA PHE A 478 -1.29 -5.38 12.65
C PHE A 478 -0.29 -6.33 12.02
N ALA A 479 0.13 -7.37 12.74
CA ALA A 479 1.13 -8.28 12.21
C ALA A 479 0.94 -9.73 12.66
N GLY A 480 1.33 -10.67 11.80
CA GLY A 480 1.37 -12.10 12.06
C GLY A 480 2.58 -12.76 11.42
N GLY A 481 3.02 -13.90 11.97
CA GLY A 481 4.18 -14.64 11.48
C GLY A 481 5.50 -14.28 12.15
N PRO A 482 6.64 -14.79 11.62
CA PRO A 482 7.96 -14.59 12.21
C PRO A 482 8.37 -13.12 12.20
N GLY A 483 8.71 -12.56 13.36
CA GLY A 483 9.07 -11.15 13.52
C GLY A 483 7.89 -10.25 13.93
N ALA A 484 6.64 -10.72 13.83
CA ALA A 484 5.46 -9.95 14.22
C ALA A 484 5.49 -9.51 15.69
N ASN A 485 6.12 -10.29 16.56
CA ASN A 485 6.32 -9.95 17.98
C ASN A 485 7.20 -8.72 18.22
N LEU A 486 7.91 -8.23 17.21
CA LEU A 486 8.71 -7.00 17.30
C LEU A 486 7.84 -5.75 17.23
N PHE A 487 6.63 -5.84 16.68
CA PHE A 487 5.66 -4.74 16.67
C PHE A 487 5.01 -4.62 18.05
N SER A 488 5.19 -3.47 18.71
CA SER A 488 4.58 -3.21 20.02
C SER A 488 4.71 -1.74 20.43
N GLY A 489 3.71 -1.23 21.14
CA GLY A 489 3.69 0.16 21.61
C GLY A 489 3.56 1.15 20.45
N VAL A 490 4.19 2.32 20.59
CA VAL A 490 4.25 3.34 19.54
C VAL A 490 5.65 3.33 18.93
N MET A 491 5.70 3.16 17.61
CA MET A 491 6.94 2.98 16.83
C MET A 491 7.16 4.16 15.89
N GLU A 492 8.41 4.39 15.49
CA GLU A 492 8.70 5.19 14.30
C GLU A 492 8.36 4.39 13.04
N GLN A 493 7.79 5.02 12.02
CA GLN A 493 7.34 4.33 10.80
C GLN A 493 8.49 3.60 10.07
N ASN A 494 9.67 4.19 10.08
CA ASN A 494 10.86 3.59 9.48
C ASN A 494 11.39 2.35 10.24
N GLU A 495 10.91 2.06 11.46
CA GLU A 495 11.20 0.80 12.15
C GLU A 495 10.56 -0.41 11.44
N ILE A 496 9.47 -0.22 10.66
CA ILE A 496 8.81 -1.28 9.89
C ILE A 496 9.79 -1.92 8.91
N TYR A 497 10.56 -1.11 8.17
CA TYR A 497 11.63 -1.62 7.30
C TYR A 497 12.60 -2.52 8.08
N HIS A 498 13.06 -2.09 9.24
CA HIS A 498 14.04 -2.85 10.04
C HIS A 498 13.47 -4.17 10.54
N VAL A 499 12.18 -4.21 10.91
CA VAL A 499 11.53 -5.50 11.26
C VAL A 499 11.54 -6.44 10.07
N MET A 500 11.15 -5.97 8.87
CA MET A 500 11.16 -6.78 7.64
C MET A 500 12.57 -7.26 7.29
N ALA A 501 13.53 -6.36 7.23
CA ALA A 501 14.91 -6.67 6.86
C ALA A 501 15.58 -7.66 7.83
N ARG A 502 15.35 -7.49 9.14
CA ARG A 502 15.85 -8.42 10.17
C ARG A 502 15.16 -9.78 10.09
N SER A 503 13.87 -9.81 9.82
CA SER A 503 13.12 -11.07 9.69
C SER A 503 13.62 -11.89 8.49
N LEU A 504 13.97 -11.23 7.39
CA LEU A 504 14.53 -11.86 6.19
C LEU A 504 16.05 -12.14 6.31
N GLY A 505 16.73 -11.61 7.34
CA GLY A 505 18.18 -11.70 7.48
C GLY A 505 18.95 -10.91 6.41
N LEU A 506 18.37 -9.84 5.88
CA LEU A 506 18.97 -8.96 4.86
C LEU A 506 19.93 -7.94 5.46
N THR A 507 19.74 -7.56 6.71
CA THR A 507 20.65 -6.71 7.49
C THR A 507 21.07 -7.41 8.78
N ARG A 508 22.32 -7.15 9.25
CA ARG A 508 22.82 -7.65 10.53
C ARG A 508 22.43 -6.75 11.68
#